data_f98e72bf42762989fbd44713e16f5a0b
#
_entry.id   f98e72bf42762989fbd44713e16f5a0b
#
_cell.length_a   1.000
_cell.length_b   1.000
_cell.length_c   1.000
_cell.angle_alpha   90.00
_cell.angle_beta   90.00
_cell.angle_gamma   90.00
#
_symmetry.space_group_name_H-M   'P 1'
#
loop_
_entity.id
_entity.type
_entity.pdbx_description
1 polymer ?
#
loop_
_entity_poly.entity_id
_entity_poly.type
_entity_poly.pdbx_seq_one_letter_code
_entity_poly.pdbx_strand_id
1 'polypeptide(L)'
;MILVTGCTGYIGFHICEFLELKRLPYFGIDNFSRSHSKNIINKKKFLKTDINSKIISSLVSSKKIHTVIHAAALSFPPESEKIKKFILRIILKKQKLL
;
A
#
# COMPACT_ATOMS: atom_id res chain seq x y z
N MET A 1 1.77 -8.01 8.19
CA MET A 1 2.41 -6.78 7.67
C MET A 1 1.36 -5.88 7.03
N ILE A 2 1.53 -4.59 7.15
CA ILE A 2 0.61 -3.59 6.59
C ILE A 2 1.15 -3.13 5.23
N LEU A 3 0.31 -3.12 4.20
CA LEU A 3 0.67 -2.55 2.90
C LEU A 3 0.08 -1.13 2.80
N VAL A 4 0.91 -0.15 2.45
CA VAL A 4 0.47 1.23 2.25
C VAL A 4 0.62 1.58 0.77
N THR A 5 -0.49 1.83 0.08
CA THR A 5 -0.48 2.30 -1.30
C THR A 5 -0.44 3.84 -1.31
N GLY A 6 0.26 4.42 -2.29
CA GLY A 6 0.43 5.87 -2.32
C GLY A 6 1.29 6.38 -1.17
N CYS A 7 2.31 5.61 -0.81
CA CYS A 7 3.11 5.84 0.40
C CYS A 7 4.00 7.09 0.32
N THR A 8 4.21 7.67 -0.86
CA THR A 8 5.00 8.89 -1.02
C THR A 8 4.14 10.15 -1.17
N GLY A 9 2.81 9.99 -1.22
CA GLY A 9 1.88 11.11 -1.17
C GLY A 9 1.79 11.68 0.25
N TYR A 10 1.11 12.81 0.41
CA TYR A 10 1.06 13.50 1.71
C TYR A 10 0.54 12.60 2.85
N ILE A 11 -0.61 11.98 2.65
CA ILE A 11 -1.19 11.14 3.69
C ILE A 11 -0.42 9.83 3.85
N GLY A 12 -0.06 9.19 2.73
CA GLY A 12 0.70 7.94 2.75
C GLY A 12 2.06 8.10 3.45
N PHE A 13 2.73 9.22 3.20
CA PHE A 13 3.99 9.54 3.86
C PHE A 13 3.84 9.59 5.38
N HIS A 14 2.82 10.31 5.86
CA HIS A 14 2.60 10.43 7.32
C HIS A 14 2.19 9.10 7.95
N ILE A 15 1.46 8.28 7.23
CA ILE A 15 1.13 6.92 7.70
C ILE A 15 2.39 6.09 7.84
N CYS A 16 3.25 6.09 6.82
CA CYS A 16 4.51 5.34 6.88
C CYS A 16 5.44 5.84 7.99
N GLU A 17 5.50 7.16 8.19
CA GLU A 17 6.26 7.75 9.29
C GLU A 17 5.76 7.23 10.64
N PHE A 18 4.45 7.22 10.84
CA PHE A 18 3.85 6.69 12.06
C PHE A 18 4.20 5.21 12.27
N LEU A 19 4.06 4.40 11.22
CA LEU A 19 4.35 2.97 11.31
C LEU A 19 5.82 2.71 11.61
N GLU A 20 6.72 3.48 11.01
CA GLU A 20 8.16 3.39 11.27
C GLU A 20 8.49 3.74 12.72
N LEU A 21 7.92 4.83 13.24
CA LEU A 21 8.12 5.27 14.61
C LEU A 21 7.59 4.26 15.63
N LYS A 22 6.48 3.61 15.32
CA LYS A 22 5.89 2.58 16.18
C LYS A 22 6.49 1.21 15.98
N ARG A 23 7.44 1.07 15.05
CA ARG A 23 8.10 -0.20 14.70
C ARG A 23 7.11 -1.29 14.28
N LEU A 24 6.03 -0.88 13.63
CA LEU A 24 5.03 -1.81 13.08
C LEU A 24 5.48 -2.26 11.69
N PRO A 25 5.43 -3.55 11.39
CA PRO A 25 5.82 -4.05 10.06
C PRO A 25 4.92 -3.50 8.97
N TYR A 26 5.51 -2.87 7.95
CA TYR A 26 4.78 -2.33 6.82
C TYR A 26 5.62 -2.39 5.55
N PHE A 27 4.95 -2.25 4.40
CA PHE A 27 5.58 -2.10 3.10
C PHE A 27 4.82 -1.07 2.30
N GLY A 28 5.52 -0.18 1.60
CA GLY A 28 4.89 0.90 0.84
C GLY A 28 5.12 0.76 -0.67
N ILE A 29 4.12 1.11 -1.46
CA ILE A 29 4.23 1.16 -2.91
C ILE A 29 3.72 2.51 -3.44
N ASP A 30 4.37 2.99 -4.50
CA ASP A 30 3.99 4.23 -5.18
C ASP A 30 4.68 4.28 -6.54
N ASN A 31 4.11 4.97 -7.50
CA ASN A 31 4.72 5.19 -8.81
C ASN A 31 5.25 6.61 -9.01
N PHE A 32 5.17 7.45 -7.99
CA PHE A 32 5.56 8.86 -8.01
C PHE A 32 4.77 9.74 -8.98
N SER A 33 3.59 9.31 -9.41
CA SER A 33 2.77 10.11 -10.33
C SER A 33 2.34 11.45 -9.74
N ARG A 34 2.26 11.53 -8.40
CA ARG A 34 1.83 12.73 -7.67
C ARG A 34 2.78 13.14 -6.54
N SER A 35 3.98 12.56 -6.51
CA SER A 35 4.90 12.79 -5.38
C SER A 35 6.35 12.59 -5.83
N HIS A 36 7.27 12.69 -4.89
CA HIS A 36 8.72 12.60 -5.15
C HIS A 36 9.37 11.50 -4.34
N SER A 37 10.49 10.99 -4.86
CA SER A 37 11.33 10.00 -4.17
C SER A 37 11.83 10.47 -2.81
N LYS A 38 11.84 11.78 -2.56
CA LYS A 38 12.21 12.36 -1.26
C LYS A 38 11.27 11.93 -0.13
N ASN A 39 10.05 11.51 -0.47
CA ASN A 39 9.04 11.13 0.51
C ASN A 39 9.07 9.64 0.85
N ILE A 40 10.17 8.96 0.56
CA ILE A 40 10.35 7.57 0.99
C ILE A 40 10.94 7.58 2.40
N ILE A 41 10.18 7.03 3.36
CA ILE A 41 10.61 6.94 4.75
C ILE A 41 11.74 5.92 4.91
N ASN A 42 11.58 4.74 4.29
CA ASN A 42 12.56 3.66 4.38
C ASN A 42 12.64 2.94 3.04
N LYS A 43 13.77 3.08 2.36
CA LYS A 43 13.96 2.51 1.02
C LYS A 43 13.88 0.99 0.99
N LYS A 44 14.20 0.32 2.09
CA LYS A 44 14.10 -1.14 2.20
C LYS A 44 12.67 -1.62 2.29
N LYS A 45 11.73 -0.75 2.64
CA LYS A 45 10.31 -1.04 2.80
C LYS A 45 9.49 -0.36 1.71
N PHE A 46 10.05 -0.20 0.52
CA PHE A 46 9.42 0.54 -0.56
C PHE A 46 9.65 -0.14 -1.91
N LEU A 47 8.65 -0.10 -2.78
CA LEU A 47 8.75 -0.52 -4.17
C LEU A 47 8.10 0.51 -5.06
N LYS A 48 8.84 1.02 -6.05
CA LYS A 48 8.28 1.89 -7.08
C LYS A 48 7.56 1.01 -8.10
N THR A 49 6.24 1.13 -8.16
CA THR A 49 5.43 0.35 -9.08
C THR A 49 4.04 0.98 -9.23
N ASP A 50 3.40 0.70 -10.36
CA ASP A 50 1.99 1.04 -10.51
C ASP A 50 1.15 0.16 -9.59
N ILE A 51 0.05 0.74 -9.09
CA ILE A 51 -0.88 0.02 -8.23
C ILE A 51 -1.89 -0.70 -9.11
N ASN A 52 -1.74 -2.01 -9.22
CA ASN A 52 -2.65 -2.84 -10.00
C ASN A 52 -2.90 -4.17 -9.28
N SER A 53 -3.87 -4.93 -9.77
CA SER A 53 -4.30 -6.17 -9.13
C SER A 53 -3.19 -7.21 -9.05
N LYS A 54 -2.35 -7.29 -10.07
CA LYS A 54 -1.25 -8.27 -10.12
C LYS A 54 -0.21 -8.00 -9.05
N ILE A 55 0.21 -6.74 -8.90
CA ILE A 55 1.19 -6.33 -7.89
C ILE A 55 0.63 -6.52 -6.48
N ILE A 56 -0.61 -6.10 -6.24
CA ILE A 56 -1.26 -6.25 -4.93
C ILE A 56 -1.33 -7.72 -4.56
N SER A 57 -1.78 -8.57 -5.48
CA SER A 57 -1.87 -10.02 -5.24
C SER A 57 -0.52 -10.63 -4.90
N SER A 58 0.50 -10.28 -5.65
CA SER A 58 1.87 -10.76 -5.42
C SER A 58 2.39 -10.34 -4.04
N LEU A 59 2.22 -9.07 -3.66
CA LEU A 59 2.69 -8.56 -2.38
C LEU A 59 1.93 -9.15 -1.20
N VAL A 60 0.61 -9.31 -1.34
CA VAL A 60 -0.22 -9.93 -0.29
C VAL A 60 0.27 -11.35 0.00
N SER A 61 0.62 -12.11 -1.03
CA SER A 61 1.14 -13.47 -0.87
C SER A 61 2.56 -13.50 -0.32
N SER A 62 3.48 -12.73 -0.92
CA SER A 62 4.92 -12.82 -0.59
C SER A 62 5.27 -12.14 0.72
N LYS A 63 4.57 -11.08 1.10
CA LYS A 63 4.86 -10.26 2.28
C LYS A 63 3.94 -10.57 3.47
N LYS A 64 3.04 -11.52 3.36
CA LYS A 64 2.06 -11.84 4.41
C LYS A 64 1.27 -10.61 4.84
N ILE A 65 0.75 -9.87 3.87
CA ILE A 65 -0.05 -8.68 4.13
C ILE A 65 -1.40 -9.07 4.72
N HIS A 66 -1.76 -8.49 5.86
CA HIS A 66 -3.06 -8.69 6.49
C HIS A 66 -3.94 -7.45 6.45
N THR A 67 -3.35 -6.27 6.18
CA THR A 67 -4.09 -5.02 6.16
C THR A 67 -3.53 -4.14 5.04
N VAL A 68 -4.42 -3.50 4.29
CA VAL A 68 -4.02 -2.54 3.25
C VAL A 68 -4.58 -1.17 3.60
N ILE A 69 -3.71 -0.18 3.69
CA ILE A 69 -4.09 1.23 3.81
C ILE A 69 -3.95 1.84 2.43
N HIS A 70 -5.09 2.11 1.78
CA HIS A 70 -5.11 2.57 0.39
C HIS A 70 -5.10 4.10 0.32
N ALA A 71 -3.95 4.71 0.64
CA ALA A 71 -3.81 6.17 0.61
C ALA A 71 -3.89 6.74 -0.82
N ALA A 72 -3.54 5.95 -1.83
CA ALA A 72 -3.68 6.35 -3.23
C ALA A 72 -5.13 6.65 -3.64
N ALA A 73 -6.12 6.10 -2.93
CA ALA A 73 -7.53 6.31 -3.21
C ALA A 73 -7.95 7.79 -3.12
N LEU A 74 -7.19 8.59 -2.39
CA LEU A 74 -7.51 10.00 -2.17
C LEU A 74 -7.16 10.88 -3.37
N SER A 75 -6.36 10.38 -4.32
CA SER A 75 -5.88 11.15 -5.47
C SER A 75 -6.60 10.83 -6.78
N PHE A 76 -7.16 9.61 -6.92
CA PHE A 76 -7.76 9.13 -8.18
C PHE A 76 -9.03 8.32 -7.90
N PRO A 77 -10.17 9.00 -7.62
CA PRO A 77 -11.39 8.29 -7.18
C PRO A 77 -11.87 7.14 -8.08
N PRO A 78 -11.98 7.29 -9.45
CA PRO A 78 -12.51 6.20 -10.28
C PRO A 78 -11.65 4.94 -10.28
N GLU A 79 -10.34 5.09 -10.43
CA GLU A 79 -9.41 3.97 -10.41
C GLU A 79 -9.29 3.38 -9.02
N SER A 80 -9.32 4.24 -7.99
CA SER A 80 -9.22 3.85 -6.60
C SER A 80 -10.35 2.94 -6.16
N GLU A 81 -11.57 3.15 -6.66
CA GLU A 81 -12.72 2.31 -6.33
C GLU A 81 -12.53 0.87 -6.82
N LYS A 82 -12.01 0.69 -8.03
CA LYS A 82 -11.74 -0.65 -8.58
C LYS A 82 -10.69 -1.37 -7.77
N ILE A 83 -9.60 -0.68 -7.44
CA ILE A 83 -8.50 -1.26 -6.65
C ILE A 83 -8.96 -1.55 -5.23
N LYS A 84 -9.73 -0.67 -4.62
CA LYS A 84 -10.30 -0.85 -3.29
C LYS A 84 -11.14 -2.12 -3.21
N LYS A 85 -12.04 -2.34 -4.18
CA LYS A 85 -12.86 -3.55 -4.25
C LYS A 85 -12.00 -4.80 -4.40
N PHE A 86 -10.96 -4.73 -5.21
CA PHE A 86 -10.02 -5.84 -5.40
C PHE A 86 -9.27 -6.18 -4.11
N ILE A 87 -8.76 -5.17 -3.42
CA ILE A 87 -8.04 -5.32 -2.16
C ILE A 87 -8.94 -5.97 -1.10
N LEU A 88 -10.17 -5.48 -0.95
CA LEU A 88 -11.13 -6.05 -0.01
C LEU A 88 -11.39 -7.52 -0.31
N ARG A 89 -11.53 -7.88 -1.58
CA ARG A 89 -11.75 -9.27 -2.00
C ARG A 89 -10.58 -10.17 -1.60
N ILE A 90 -9.34 -9.71 -1.79
CA ILE A 90 -8.15 -10.48 -1.42
C ILE A 90 -8.07 -10.69 0.09
N ILE A 91 -8.30 -9.64 0.87
CA ILE A 91 -8.27 -9.72 2.33
C ILE A 91 -9.33 -10.68 2.85
N LEU A 92 -10.56 -10.57 2.35
CA LEU A 92 -11.66 -11.47 2.74
C LEU A 92 -11.33 -12.92 2.38
N LYS A 93 -10.77 -13.15 1.19
CA LYS A 93 -10.38 -14.49 0.76
C LYS A 93 -9.32 -15.09 1.68
N LYS A 94 -8.33 -14.31 2.10
CA LYS A 94 -7.32 -14.74 3.05
C LYS A 94 -7.91 -15.09 4.42
N GLN A 95 -8.83 -14.29 4.91
CA GLN A 95 -9.51 -14.54 6.18
C GLN A 95 -10.30 -15.85 6.16
N LYS A 96 -10.87 -16.21 5.01
CA LYS A 96 -11.59 -17.47 4.85
C LYS A 96 -10.66 -18.68 4.88
N LEU A 97 -9.38 -18.50 4.58
CA LEU A 97 -8.39 -19.56 4.62
C LEU A 97 -7.79 -19.79 6.01
N LEU A 98 -8.08 -18.89 6.92
CA LEU A 98 -7.68 -19.01 8.32
C LEU A 98 -8.79 -19.62 9.15
#